data_4fca350f76ac88291c80a7b2e7c412e1
#
_entry.id   4fca350f76ac88291c80a7b2e7c412e1
#
_cell.length_a   1.000
_cell.length_b   1.000
_cell.length_c   1.000
_cell.angle_alpha   90.00
_cell.angle_beta   90.00
_cell.angle_gamma   90.00
#
_symmetry.space_group_name_H-M   'P 1'
#
loop_
_entity.id
_entity.type
_entity.pdbx_description
1 polymer ?
#
loop_
_entity_poly.entity_id
_entity_poly.type
_entity_poly.pdbx_seq_one_letter_code
_entity_poly.pdbx_strand_id
1 'polypeptide(L)'
;VLSRPQGQGTPPHFSKEVAMAINVSTFSCNQSYRLTNAVLVYQDASRKPVFVSVHDVETDSEDRPIIQAGVPASKSGLLSLMRILDPETMLRPALKPAHVLAEGSGFFVWFSKPQARQVWFDCKELGARTGRVPCPGLVFVVTTKAWKVFAYKGRQRPDADTPLFVAPFFNVWSTGNICVGSARLPKGNQVHQSEAWEEAFFRSYFTHPNIHTPKGLTRYRAGPFALWRDLLDGRLTRFPTRSLVSTGWTLREAFEAAVLEAEA
;
A
#
# COMPACT_ATOMS: atom_id res chain seq x y z
N VAL A 1 -32.96 57.60 -50.13
CA VAL A 1 -34.03 56.62 -49.85
C VAL A 1 -33.39 55.24 -49.66
N LEU A 2 -33.12 54.87 -48.47
CA LEU A 2 -32.86 53.45 -48.12
C LEU A 2 -33.27 53.25 -46.66
N SER A 3 -34.26 52.40 -46.48
CA SER A 3 -34.94 52.00 -45.25
C SER A 3 -34.09 51.19 -44.35
N ARG A 4 -34.07 51.46 -43.05
CA ARG A 4 -33.62 50.53 -41.99
C ARG A 4 -34.73 49.55 -41.62
N PRO A 5 -34.46 48.33 -41.40
CA PRO A 5 -35.32 47.48 -40.59
C PRO A 5 -34.87 47.50 -39.10
N GLN A 6 -35.79 47.87 -38.24
CA GLN A 6 -35.69 47.65 -36.80
C GLN A 6 -35.89 46.18 -36.50
N GLY A 7 -34.87 45.53 -35.90
CA GLY A 7 -34.96 44.23 -35.26
C GLY A 7 -34.97 44.42 -33.76
N GLN A 8 -36.13 44.31 -33.13
CA GLN A 8 -36.26 44.18 -31.67
C GLN A 8 -35.80 42.77 -31.27
N GLY A 9 -34.63 42.68 -30.71
CA GLY A 9 -34.16 41.43 -30.05
C GLY A 9 -34.72 41.40 -28.63
N THR A 10 -35.59 40.46 -28.37
CA THR A 10 -36.05 40.05 -27.02
C THR A 10 -34.84 39.57 -26.21
N PRO A 11 -34.69 39.99 -24.95
CA PRO A 11 -33.60 39.46 -24.10
C PRO A 11 -33.80 37.99 -23.81
N PRO A 12 -32.71 37.20 -23.68
CA PRO A 12 -32.83 35.79 -23.38
C PRO A 12 -33.43 35.59 -21.97
N HIS A 13 -34.48 34.82 -21.92
CA HIS A 13 -35.08 34.31 -20.70
C HIS A 13 -33.99 33.46 -19.96
N PHE A 14 -33.49 33.94 -18.84
CA PHE A 14 -32.74 33.13 -17.91
C PHE A 14 -33.70 32.08 -17.34
N SER A 15 -33.45 30.84 -17.68
CA SER A 15 -34.15 29.67 -17.17
C SER A 15 -33.94 29.56 -15.66
N LYS A 16 -35.02 29.26 -14.98
CA LYS A 16 -35.09 28.97 -13.54
C LYS A 16 -33.89 28.18 -13.06
N GLU A 17 -33.25 28.68 -12.01
CA GLU A 17 -32.32 27.91 -11.19
C GLU A 17 -32.96 26.58 -10.78
N VAL A 18 -32.36 25.49 -11.22
CA VAL A 18 -32.71 24.16 -10.74
C VAL A 18 -31.94 24.00 -9.42
N ALA A 19 -32.60 24.27 -8.33
CA ALA A 19 -32.07 23.90 -7.00
C ALA A 19 -31.94 22.38 -6.92
N MET A 20 -30.71 21.87 -6.96
CA MET A 20 -30.44 20.49 -6.68
C MET A 20 -30.59 20.25 -5.17
N ALA A 21 -31.67 19.61 -4.76
CA ALA A 21 -31.83 19.12 -3.39
C ALA A 21 -30.88 17.92 -3.20
N ILE A 22 -29.84 18.10 -2.38
CA ILE A 22 -28.96 17.00 -1.97
C ILE A 22 -29.61 16.32 -0.77
N ASN A 23 -30.19 15.14 -0.98
CA ASN A 23 -30.67 14.29 0.10
C ASN A 23 -29.45 13.59 0.78
N VAL A 24 -29.04 14.10 1.92
CA VAL A 24 -28.07 13.40 2.79
C VAL A 24 -28.88 12.54 3.76
N SER A 25 -28.96 11.23 3.50
CA SER A 25 -29.52 10.28 4.47
C SER A 25 -28.49 10.04 5.59
N THR A 26 -28.73 10.61 6.75
CA THR A 26 -27.93 10.34 7.95
C THR A 26 -28.44 9.06 8.61
N PHE A 27 -27.56 8.07 8.77
CA PHE A 27 -27.81 6.95 9.68
C PHE A 27 -27.94 7.48 11.11
N SER A 28 -28.90 7.00 11.87
CA SER A 28 -29.20 7.44 13.22
C SER A 28 -28.05 7.12 14.19
N CYS A 29 -27.16 8.07 14.33
CA CYS A 29 -26.19 8.22 15.39
C CYS A 29 -26.59 9.49 16.14
N ASN A 30 -26.56 9.50 17.46
CA ASN A 30 -26.99 10.62 18.34
C ASN A 30 -26.12 11.90 18.19
N GLN A 31 -25.47 12.09 17.06
CA GLN A 31 -24.66 13.25 16.69
C GLN A 31 -25.34 14.02 15.55
N SER A 32 -25.65 15.27 15.78
CA SER A 32 -26.11 16.18 14.72
C SER A 32 -24.90 16.64 13.89
N TYR A 33 -24.88 16.29 12.61
CA TYR A 33 -23.89 16.78 11.66
C TYR A 33 -24.45 17.98 10.91
N ARG A 34 -23.63 19.03 10.76
CA ARG A 34 -23.95 20.19 9.92
C ARG A 34 -23.04 20.20 8.71
N LEU A 35 -23.60 20.31 7.53
CA LEU A 35 -22.84 20.50 6.30
C LEU A 35 -22.25 21.92 6.27
N THR A 36 -20.93 22.05 6.26
CA THR A 36 -20.23 23.35 6.29
C THR A 36 -19.47 23.65 4.99
N ASN A 37 -19.01 22.61 4.30
CA ASN A 37 -18.24 22.76 3.07
C ASN A 37 -18.62 21.69 2.06
N ALA A 38 -18.53 22.03 0.77
CA ALA A 38 -18.66 21.11 -0.35
C ALA A 38 -17.39 21.14 -1.21
N VAL A 39 -16.95 19.98 -1.67
CA VAL A 39 -15.85 19.85 -2.64
C VAL A 39 -16.43 19.32 -3.94
N LEU A 40 -16.31 20.12 -5.01
CA LEU A 40 -16.78 19.75 -6.33
C LEU A 40 -15.60 19.35 -7.22
N VAL A 41 -15.71 18.18 -7.83
CA VAL A 41 -14.72 17.64 -8.77
C VAL A 41 -15.29 17.72 -10.18
N TYR A 42 -14.59 18.42 -11.06
CA TYR A 42 -14.97 18.58 -12.46
C TYR A 42 -14.18 17.61 -13.30
N GLN A 43 -14.85 16.93 -14.21
CA GLN A 43 -14.27 15.95 -15.12
C GLN A 43 -14.45 16.42 -16.58
N ASP A 44 -13.50 16.05 -17.44
CA ASP A 44 -13.63 16.20 -18.87
C ASP A 44 -14.56 15.13 -19.50
N ALA A 45 -14.71 15.17 -20.81
CA ALA A 45 -15.54 14.22 -21.56
C ALA A 45 -15.04 12.76 -21.44
N SER A 46 -13.77 12.54 -21.09
CA SER A 46 -13.18 11.22 -20.84
C SER A 46 -13.31 10.77 -19.37
N ARG A 47 -14.05 11.51 -18.54
CA ARG A 47 -14.22 11.31 -17.09
C ARG A 47 -12.93 11.50 -16.29
N LYS A 48 -11.94 12.15 -16.85
CA LYS A 48 -10.71 12.49 -16.13
C LYS A 48 -10.93 13.74 -15.28
N PRO A 49 -10.61 13.73 -13.98
CA PRO A 49 -10.66 14.93 -13.14
C PRO A 49 -9.70 16.00 -13.67
N VAL A 50 -10.24 17.20 -13.92
CA VAL A 50 -9.46 18.33 -14.49
C VAL A 50 -9.43 19.54 -13.58
N PHE A 51 -10.41 19.65 -12.68
CA PHE A 51 -10.52 20.80 -11.80
C PHE A 51 -11.25 20.42 -10.51
N VAL A 52 -10.89 21.07 -9.41
CA VAL A 52 -11.53 20.91 -8.10
C VAL A 52 -11.78 22.27 -7.50
N SER A 53 -12.97 22.50 -6.94
CA SER A 53 -13.30 23.70 -6.18
C SER A 53 -13.80 23.37 -4.78
N VAL A 54 -13.60 24.29 -3.84
CA VAL A 54 -14.12 24.22 -2.47
C VAL A 54 -15.13 25.35 -2.30
N HIS A 55 -16.26 25.01 -1.70
CA HIS A 55 -17.39 25.89 -1.50
C HIS A 55 -17.80 25.89 -0.04
N ASP A 56 -18.12 27.05 0.50
CA ASP A 56 -18.82 27.13 1.77
C ASP A 56 -20.29 26.74 1.58
N VAL A 57 -20.91 26.20 2.63
CA VAL A 57 -22.32 25.84 2.64
C VAL A 57 -23.03 26.61 3.74
N GLU A 58 -24.03 27.38 3.35
CA GLU A 58 -24.94 28.04 4.26
C GLU A 58 -26.28 27.35 4.27
N THR A 59 -27.11 27.69 5.25
CA THR A 59 -28.45 27.14 5.40
C THR A 59 -29.47 28.23 5.14
N ASP A 60 -30.49 27.98 4.32
CA ASP A 60 -31.57 28.94 4.07
C ASP A 60 -32.58 28.95 5.25
N SER A 61 -33.64 29.78 5.10
CA SER A 61 -34.69 29.89 6.11
C SER A 61 -35.53 28.62 6.33
N GLU A 62 -35.40 27.63 5.44
CA GLU A 62 -36.08 26.35 5.51
C GLU A 62 -35.11 25.21 5.91
N ASP A 63 -33.95 25.55 6.49
CA ASP A 63 -32.88 24.64 6.91
C ASP A 63 -32.30 23.79 5.76
N ARG A 64 -32.36 24.30 4.52
CA ARG A 64 -31.79 23.61 3.35
C ARG A 64 -30.37 24.10 3.07
N PRO A 65 -29.41 23.22 2.79
CA PRO A 65 -28.04 23.62 2.48
C PRO A 65 -27.96 24.30 1.10
N ILE A 66 -27.35 25.47 1.06
CA ILE A 66 -27.05 26.21 -0.17
C ILE A 66 -25.54 26.28 -0.35
N ILE A 67 -25.04 25.71 -1.47
CA ILE A 67 -23.62 25.78 -1.83
C ILE A 67 -23.34 27.20 -2.36
N GLN A 68 -22.43 27.90 -1.70
CA GLN A 68 -21.99 29.24 -2.04
C GLN A 68 -21.00 29.25 -3.22
N ALA A 69 -20.60 30.42 -3.69
CA ALA A 69 -19.58 30.59 -4.70
C ALA A 69 -18.26 29.91 -4.23
N GLY A 70 -17.65 29.09 -5.11
CA GLY A 70 -16.46 28.31 -4.78
C GLY A 70 -15.17 29.01 -5.22
N VAL A 71 -14.09 28.59 -4.59
CA VAL A 71 -12.72 28.94 -4.96
C VAL A 71 -11.98 27.70 -5.48
N PRO A 72 -11.02 27.86 -6.43
CA PRO A 72 -10.18 26.75 -6.86
C PRO A 72 -9.51 26.10 -5.66
N ALA A 73 -9.58 24.74 -5.58
CA ALA A 73 -8.94 24.02 -4.50
C ALA A 73 -7.42 24.14 -4.64
N SER A 74 -6.78 24.70 -3.64
CA SER A 74 -5.32 24.67 -3.52
C SER A 74 -4.87 23.37 -2.87
N LYS A 75 -3.64 22.92 -3.18
CA LYS A 75 -3.04 21.75 -2.51
C LYS A 75 -3.03 21.90 -0.99
N SER A 76 -2.74 23.09 -0.47
CA SER A 76 -2.75 23.38 0.96
C SER A 76 -4.15 23.33 1.56
N GLY A 77 -5.17 23.82 0.84
CA GLY A 77 -6.58 23.74 1.26
C GLY A 77 -7.08 22.31 1.34
N LEU A 78 -6.80 21.49 0.33
CA LEU A 78 -7.14 20.06 0.35
C LEU A 78 -6.43 19.31 1.49
N LEU A 79 -5.14 19.57 1.70
CA LEU A 79 -4.40 19.00 2.82
C LEU A 79 -4.98 19.42 4.18
N SER A 80 -5.49 20.65 4.31
CA SER A 80 -6.14 21.10 5.54
C SER A 80 -7.46 20.37 5.80
N LEU A 81 -8.28 20.16 4.76
CA LEU A 81 -9.50 19.35 4.87
C LEU A 81 -9.18 17.90 5.26
N MET A 82 -8.17 17.29 4.63
CA MET A 82 -7.74 15.94 4.96
C MET A 82 -7.27 15.82 6.42
N ARG A 83 -6.60 16.84 6.97
CA ARG A 83 -6.20 16.87 8.40
C ARG A 83 -7.38 16.89 9.35
N ILE A 84 -8.49 17.52 8.95
CA ILE A 84 -9.72 17.55 9.75
C ILE A 84 -10.39 16.16 9.73
N LEU A 85 -10.38 15.49 8.59
CA LEU A 85 -11.01 14.18 8.40
C LEU A 85 -10.25 13.04 9.07
N ASP A 86 -8.94 13.11 9.05
CA ASP A 86 -8.07 12.10 9.63
C ASP A 86 -6.84 12.73 10.30
N PRO A 87 -7.02 13.27 11.52
CA PRO A 87 -5.93 13.91 12.24
C PRO A 87 -4.84 12.93 12.69
N GLU A 88 -5.11 11.63 12.70
CA GLU A 88 -4.14 10.63 13.13
C GLU A 88 -3.27 10.10 11.97
N THR A 89 -3.84 9.94 10.78
CA THR A 89 -3.14 9.44 9.60
C THR A 89 -2.35 10.52 8.89
N MET A 90 -2.75 11.78 9.02
CA MET A 90 -2.08 12.89 8.37
C MET A 90 -0.89 13.39 9.20
N LEU A 91 0.29 12.87 8.82
CA LEU A 91 1.57 13.58 8.91
C LEU A 91 1.86 14.27 10.26
N ARG A 92 1.74 13.55 11.35
CA ARG A 92 2.56 13.93 12.52
C ARG A 92 4.00 13.67 12.12
N PRO A 93 4.88 14.70 12.16
CA PRO A 93 6.30 14.48 11.94
C PRO A 93 6.77 13.48 13.00
N ALA A 94 6.97 12.25 12.62
CA ALA A 94 7.48 11.20 13.48
C ALA A 94 8.84 10.76 12.96
N LEU A 95 9.78 10.59 13.88
CA LEU A 95 11.06 9.97 13.55
C LEU A 95 10.76 8.53 13.10
N LYS A 96 11.11 8.20 11.87
CA LYS A 96 10.92 6.85 11.35
C LYS A 96 12.00 5.94 11.91
N PRO A 97 11.65 4.72 12.33
CA PRO A 97 12.64 3.72 12.72
C PRO A 97 13.65 3.48 11.60
N ALA A 98 14.92 3.25 11.95
CA ALA A 98 16.00 3.11 10.97
C ALA A 98 15.81 1.98 9.96
N HIS A 99 14.97 0.98 10.28
CA HIS A 99 14.66 -0.14 9.39
C HIS A 99 13.57 0.19 8.35
N VAL A 100 12.89 1.32 8.46
CA VAL A 100 11.89 1.75 7.48
C VAL A 100 12.56 2.36 6.27
N LEU A 101 12.22 1.86 5.09
CA LEU A 101 12.76 2.32 3.80
C LEU A 101 11.84 3.35 3.14
N ALA A 102 10.54 3.07 3.12
CA ALA A 102 9.52 3.95 2.57
C ALA A 102 8.19 3.77 3.29
N GLU A 103 7.39 4.83 3.31
CA GLU A 103 6.02 4.84 3.84
C GLU A 103 5.20 5.89 3.10
N GLY A 104 3.95 5.54 2.81
CA GLY A 104 3.00 6.42 2.15
C GLY A 104 1.56 5.97 2.38
N SER A 105 0.63 6.66 1.74
CA SER A 105 -0.78 6.28 1.81
C SER A 105 -0.97 4.89 1.20
N GLY A 106 -1.35 3.93 2.02
CA GLY A 106 -1.65 2.58 1.56
C GLY A 106 -0.46 1.65 1.38
N PHE A 107 0.77 2.06 1.71
CA PHE A 107 1.94 1.18 1.66
C PHE A 107 2.98 1.50 2.73
N PHE A 108 3.79 0.51 3.09
CA PHE A 108 5.06 0.71 3.77
C PHE A 108 6.07 -0.38 3.41
N VAL A 109 7.36 -0.01 3.45
CA VAL A 109 8.49 -0.85 3.10
C VAL A 109 9.52 -0.78 4.20
N TRP A 110 10.01 -1.93 4.63
CA TRP A 110 11.07 -2.01 5.64
C TRP A 110 12.04 -3.14 5.33
N PHE A 111 13.18 -3.12 5.99
CA PHE A 111 14.15 -4.20 5.88
C PHE A 111 14.48 -4.81 7.26
N SER A 112 14.85 -6.07 7.21
CA SER A 112 15.35 -6.84 8.34
C SER A 112 16.76 -7.31 8.01
N LYS A 113 17.72 -6.97 8.88
CA LYS A 113 19.11 -7.41 8.70
C LYS A 113 19.23 -8.93 8.78
N PRO A 114 20.28 -9.54 8.19
CA PRO A 114 20.55 -10.96 8.37
C PRO A 114 20.63 -11.32 9.86
N GLN A 115 19.77 -12.22 10.29
CA GLN A 115 19.70 -12.66 11.70
C GLN A 115 19.07 -14.04 11.82
N ALA A 116 19.21 -14.67 12.98
CA ALA A 116 18.55 -15.92 13.27
C ALA A 116 17.05 -15.69 13.54
N ARG A 117 16.21 -16.45 12.85
CA ARG A 117 14.74 -16.43 12.97
C ARG A 117 14.20 -17.80 13.32
N GLN A 118 13.14 -17.83 14.11
CA GLN A 118 12.35 -19.01 14.35
C GLN A 118 11.56 -19.34 13.08
N VAL A 119 11.66 -20.58 12.60
CA VAL A 119 10.94 -21.07 11.40
C VAL A 119 10.19 -22.35 11.73
N TRP A 120 9.11 -22.59 11.00
CA TRP A 120 8.22 -23.74 11.21
C TRP A 120 7.99 -24.42 9.87
N PHE A 121 8.42 -25.65 9.75
CA PHE A 121 8.19 -26.50 8.58
C PHE A 121 7.22 -27.62 8.92
N ASP A 122 6.29 -27.88 8.01
CA ASP A 122 5.42 -29.04 8.04
C ASP A 122 5.23 -29.53 6.60
N CYS A 123 6.18 -30.33 6.13
CA CYS A 123 6.21 -30.87 4.78
C CYS A 123 6.79 -32.28 4.76
N LYS A 124 6.45 -33.04 3.71
CA LYS A 124 6.86 -34.44 3.58
C LYS A 124 8.38 -34.65 3.63
N GLU A 125 9.14 -33.73 3.02
CA GLU A 125 10.60 -33.86 2.84
C GLU A 125 11.41 -33.50 4.09
N LEU A 126 10.87 -32.62 4.95
CA LEU A 126 11.52 -32.18 6.20
C LEU A 126 10.83 -32.73 7.44
N GLY A 127 9.55 -33.16 7.32
CA GLY A 127 8.68 -33.46 8.45
C GLY A 127 8.19 -32.18 9.17
N ALA A 128 7.54 -32.39 10.31
CA ALA A 128 7.18 -31.31 11.22
C ALA A 128 8.42 -30.86 12.00
N ARG A 129 9.08 -29.82 11.58
CA ARG A 129 10.33 -29.33 12.17
C ARG A 129 10.27 -27.83 12.45
N THR A 130 10.90 -27.47 13.55
CA THR A 130 11.04 -26.07 13.94
C THR A 130 12.44 -25.83 14.47
N GLY A 131 12.91 -24.60 14.35
CA GLY A 131 14.22 -24.22 14.87
C GLY A 131 14.54 -22.75 14.61
N ARG A 132 15.50 -22.24 15.35
CA ARG A 132 16.05 -20.91 15.16
C ARG A 132 17.26 -21.00 14.23
N VAL A 133 17.11 -20.52 13.00
CA VAL A 133 18.11 -20.66 11.94
C VAL A 133 18.54 -19.32 11.38
N PRO A 134 19.79 -19.20 10.88
CA PRO A 134 20.23 -17.99 10.21
C PRO A 134 19.42 -17.75 8.93
N CYS A 135 18.90 -16.53 8.79
CA CYS A 135 18.17 -16.06 7.62
C CYS A 135 18.95 -14.95 6.90
N PRO A 136 18.74 -14.75 5.60
CA PRO A 136 19.33 -13.64 4.86
C PRO A 136 18.75 -12.30 5.30
N GLY A 137 19.31 -11.20 4.79
CA GLY A 137 18.63 -9.91 4.86
C GLY A 137 17.34 -9.96 4.04
N LEU A 138 16.29 -9.35 4.55
CA LEU A 138 14.97 -9.35 3.93
C LEU A 138 14.47 -7.92 3.76
N VAL A 139 13.74 -7.68 2.67
CA VAL A 139 12.96 -6.48 2.43
C VAL A 139 11.50 -6.90 2.31
N PHE A 140 10.65 -6.28 3.11
CA PHE A 140 9.21 -6.49 3.08
C PHE A 140 8.52 -5.29 2.45
N VAL A 141 7.51 -5.55 1.64
CA VAL A 141 6.64 -4.55 1.02
C VAL A 141 5.21 -4.93 1.35
N VAL A 142 4.49 -4.03 1.99
CA VAL A 142 3.06 -4.17 2.27
C VAL A 142 2.33 -3.04 1.57
N THR A 143 1.31 -3.38 0.82
CA THR A 143 0.39 -2.43 0.20
C THR A 143 -1.05 -2.80 0.59
N THR A 144 -2.03 -2.03 0.12
CA THR A 144 -3.45 -2.37 0.31
C THR A 144 -3.86 -3.70 -0.32
N LYS A 145 -3.10 -4.18 -1.33
CA LYS A 145 -3.44 -5.39 -2.11
C LYS A 145 -2.37 -6.49 -2.04
N ALA A 146 -1.15 -6.17 -1.62
CA ALA A 146 -0.03 -7.09 -1.69
C ALA A 146 0.79 -7.14 -0.41
N TRP A 147 1.29 -8.33 -0.10
CA TRP A 147 2.29 -8.57 0.93
C TRP A 147 3.44 -9.34 0.28
N LYS A 148 4.60 -8.67 0.16
CA LYS A 148 5.77 -9.23 -0.55
C LYS A 148 6.99 -9.27 0.36
N VAL A 149 7.87 -10.22 0.08
CA VAL A 149 9.19 -10.31 0.71
C VAL A 149 10.25 -10.68 -0.32
N PHE A 150 11.38 -10.01 -0.24
CA PHE A 150 12.57 -10.27 -1.05
C PHE A 150 13.78 -10.47 -0.15
N ALA A 151 14.76 -11.23 -0.61
CA ALA A 151 16.05 -11.30 0.05
C ALA A 151 17.01 -10.27 -0.54
N TYR A 152 17.97 -9.79 0.28
CA TYR A 152 19.08 -8.99 -0.21
C TYR A 152 20.41 -9.47 0.40
N LYS A 153 21.52 -9.13 -0.24
CA LYS A 153 22.85 -9.47 0.23
C LYS A 153 23.45 -8.29 1.01
N GLY A 154 24.13 -8.63 2.10
CA GLY A 154 24.78 -7.61 2.94
C GLY A 154 24.10 -7.42 4.28
N ARG A 155 24.67 -6.52 5.09
CA ARG A 155 24.21 -6.17 6.44
C ARG A 155 23.83 -4.70 6.57
N GLN A 156 24.18 -3.91 5.56
CA GLN A 156 23.87 -2.48 5.52
C GLN A 156 22.39 -2.26 5.18
N ARG A 157 21.91 -1.06 5.44
CA ARG A 157 20.61 -0.61 5.00
C ARG A 157 20.58 -0.67 3.46
N PRO A 158 19.62 -1.38 2.84
CA PRO A 158 19.48 -1.36 1.39
C PRO A 158 19.04 0.04 0.90
N ASP A 159 19.52 0.40 -0.26
CA ASP A 159 19.16 1.60 -1.00
C ASP A 159 18.31 1.25 -2.24
N ALA A 160 17.94 2.26 -3.01
CA ALA A 160 17.07 2.10 -4.17
C ALA A 160 17.65 1.15 -5.24
N ASP A 161 18.99 1.13 -5.41
CA ASP A 161 19.68 0.36 -6.43
C ASP A 161 20.16 -1.01 -5.91
N THR A 162 19.83 -1.35 -4.65
CA THR A 162 20.17 -2.64 -4.06
C THR A 162 19.49 -3.79 -4.82
N PRO A 163 20.28 -4.77 -5.38
CA PRO A 163 19.72 -5.92 -6.06
C PRO A 163 18.92 -6.81 -5.11
N LEU A 164 17.75 -7.22 -5.56
CA LEU A 164 16.87 -8.11 -4.82
C LEU A 164 16.95 -9.55 -5.34
N PHE A 165 16.70 -10.46 -4.43
CA PHE A 165 16.71 -11.90 -4.66
C PHE A 165 15.40 -12.51 -4.19
N VAL A 166 15.03 -13.62 -4.78
CA VAL A 166 13.92 -14.45 -4.30
C VAL A 166 14.16 -14.79 -2.84
N ALA A 167 13.20 -14.50 -1.98
CA ALA A 167 13.26 -14.91 -0.58
C ALA A 167 13.09 -16.43 -0.51
N PRO A 168 14.05 -17.20 0.07
CA PRO A 168 14.14 -18.64 -0.09
C PRO A 168 13.18 -19.42 0.82
N PHE A 169 12.01 -18.87 1.08
CA PHE A 169 10.97 -19.47 1.92
C PHE A 169 9.89 -20.14 1.05
N PHE A 170 9.32 -21.24 1.52
CA PHE A 170 8.41 -22.05 0.71
C PHE A 170 7.11 -21.33 0.36
N ASN A 171 6.60 -20.50 1.25
CA ASN A 171 5.37 -19.73 1.04
C ASN A 171 5.56 -18.44 0.20
N VAL A 172 6.70 -18.28 -0.47
CA VAL A 172 7.01 -17.10 -1.30
C VAL A 172 7.01 -17.48 -2.78
N TRP A 173 6.36 -16.66 -3.60
CA TRP A 173 6.36 -16.77 -5.06
C TRP A 173 7.58 -16.06 -5.67
N SER A 174 7.90 -16.35 -6.92
CA SER A 174 9.00 -15.71 -7.64
C SER A 174 8.86 -14.18 -7.75
N THR A 175 7.65 -13.68 -7.72
CA THR A 175 7.29 -12.24 -7.69
C THR A 175 7.43 -11.59 -6.31
N GLY A 176 7.88 -12.35 -5.32
CA GLY A 176 7.98 -11.90 -3.93
C GLY A 176 6.67 -12.00 -3.13
N ASN A 177 5.53 -12.22 -3.76
CA ASN A 177 4.25 -12.36 -3.06
C ASN A 177 4.32 -13.49 -2.03
N ILE A 178 3.74 -13.26 -0.86
CA ILE A 178 3.65 -14.24 0.22
C ILE A 178 2.30 -14.93 0.16
N CYS A 179 2.31 -16.25 0.15
CA CYS A 179 1.09 -17.02 0.35
C CYS A 179 0.63 -16.87 1.80
N VAL A 180 -0.52 -16.28 2.01
CA VAL A 180 -1.05 -16.00 3.35
C VAL A 180 -1.31 -17.31 4.12
N GLY A 181 -1.87 -18.33 3.45
CA GLY A 181 -2.12 -19.63 4.08
C GLY A 181 -2.82 -19.51 5.43
N SER A 182 -2.17 -20.04 6.48
CA SER A 182 -2.64 -19.98 7.87
C SER A 182 -2.17 -18.73 8.65
N ALA A 183 -1.45 -17.79 8.00
CA ALA A 183 -0.94 -16.60 8.67
C ALA A 183 -2.08 -15.66 9.10
N ARG A 184 -2.01 -15.18 10.34
CA ARG A 184 -2.92 -14.14 10.83
C ARG A 184 -2.32 -12.78 10.51
N LEU A 185 -2.88 -12.11 9.51
CA LEU A 185 -2.39 -10.80 9.09
C LEU A 185 -2.75 -9.73 10.11
N PRO A 186 -1.82 -8.79 10.38
CA PRO A 186 -2.13 -7.58 11.14
C PRO A 186 -3.22 -6.75 10.43
N LYS A 187 -4.00 -6.02 11.20
CA LYS A 187 -4.95 -5.06 10.64
C LYS A 187 -4.22 -3.74 10.37
N GLY A 188 -4.27 -3.28 9.11
CA GLY A 188 -3.62 -2.04 8.66
C GLY A 188 -2.20 -2.24 8.13
N ASN A 189 -1.66 -1.20 7.53
CA ASN A 189 -0.38 -1.17 6.82
C ASN A 189 0.50 0.02 7.27
N GLN A 190 0.56 0.24 8.57
CA GLN A 190 1.33 1.33 9.17
C GLN A 190 2.69 0.83 9.69
N VAL A 191 3.69 1.68 9.64
CA VAL A 191 5.09 1.39 9.99
C VAL A 191 5.28 0.76 11.38
N HIS A 192 4.52 1.19 12.38
CA HIS A 192 4.59 0.62 13.73
C HIS A 192 4.17 -0.86 13.79
N GLN A 193 3.57 -1.39 12.72
CA GLN A 193 3.15 -2.79 12.63
C GLN A 193 4.19 -3.69 11.95
N SER A 194 5.35 -3.16 11.56
CA SER A 194 6.41 -3.93 10.86
C SER A 194 6.79 -5.22 11.58
N GLU A 195 6.91 -5.18 12.92
CA GLU A 195 7.20 -6.35 13.74
C GLU A 195 6.07 -7.39 13.69
N ALA A 196 4.81 -6.94 13.74
CA ALA A 196 3.65 -7.83 13.66
C ALA A 196 3.55 -8.51 12.29
N TRP A 197 3.91 -7.81 11.20
CA TRP A 197 3.97 -8.38 9.85
C TRP A 197 5.12 -9.39 9.71
N GLU A 198 6.31 -9.11 10.27
CA GLU A 198 7.40 -10.09 10.31
C GLU A 198 7.00 -11.31 11.14
N GLU A 199 6.36 -11.13 12.28
CA GLU A 199 5.88 -12.20 13.12
C GLU A 199 4.84 -13.07 12.39
N ALA A 200 3.88 -12.46 11.69
CA ALA A 200 2.91 -13.19 10.87
C ALA A 200 3.60 -14.05 9.80
N PHE A 201 4.66 -13.55 9.17
CA PHE A 201 5.45 -14.28 8.18
C PHE A 201 6.18 -15.48 8.81
N PHE A 202 6.95 -15.25 9.88
CA PHE A 202 7.80 -16.27 10.46
C PHE A 202 7.04 -17.29 11.34
N ARG A 203 5.82 -16.99 11.79
CA ARG A 203 4.91 -17.93 12.48
C ARG A 203 4.06 -18.76 11.54
N SER A 204 4.08 -18.45 10.23
CA SER A 204 3.40 -19.31 9.25
C SER A 204 4.15 -20.64 9.08
N TYR A 205 3.41 -21.70 8.78
CA TYR A 205 4.01 -22.98 8.44
C TYR A 205 4.48 -22.97 6.98
N PHE A 206 5.73 -23.38 6.76
CA PHE A 206 6.30 -23.59 5.44
C PHE A 206 6.02 -25.02 5.01
N THR A 207 5.00 -25.24 4.18
CA THR A 207 4.48 -26.56 3.84
C THR A 207 5.06 -27.10 2.53
N HIS A 208 5.18 -26.28 1.52
CA HIS A 208 5.71 -26.66 0.21
C HIS A 208 6.21 -25.43 -0.55
N PRO A 209 7.23 -25.60 -1.42
CA PRO A 209 7.70 -24.51 -2.24
C PRO A 209 6.64 -24.05 -3.26
N ASN A 210 6.28 -22.78 -3.22
CA ASN A 210 5.40 -22.17 -4.24
C ASN A 210 6.10 -22.07 -5.61
N ILE A 211 7.43 -22.08 -5.61
CA ILE A 211 8.24 -22.11 -6.83
C ILE A 211 8.58 -23.58 -7.12
N HIS A 212 7.95 -24.13 -8.15
CA HIS A 212 8.04 -25.57 -8.46
C HIS A 212 9.41 -26.00 -9.01
N THR A 213 10.21 -25.06 -9.54
CA THR A 213 11.57 -25.37 -9.98
C THR A 213 12.56 -25.20 -8.85
N PRO A 214 13.30 -26.24 -8.44
CA PRO A 214 14.24 -26.16 -7.32
C PRO A 214 15.29 -25.03 -7.49
N LYS A 215 15.74 -24.80 -8.74
CA LYS A 215 16.66 -23.72 -9.09
C LYS A 215 16.04 -22.34 -9.07
N GLY A 216 14.72 -22.22 -9.10
CA GLY A 216 14.00 -20.95 -9.01
C GLY A 216 13.97 -20.41 -7.57
N LEU A 217 13.96 -21.30 -6.56
CA LEU A 217 13.93 -20.89 -5.16
C LEU A 217 15.33 -20.71 -4.57
N THR A 218 16.28 -21.58 -4.93
CA THR A 218 17.66 -21.50 -4.43
C THR A 218 18.65 -22.15 -5.39
N ARG A 219 19.89 -21.63 -5.40
CA ARG A 219 21.05 -22.26 -6.06
C ARG A 219 21.84 -23.18 -5.13
N TYR A 220 21.29 -23.50 -3.96
CA TYR A 220 21.93 -24.49 -3.07
C TYR A 220 22.03 -25.83 -3.78
N ARG A 221 23.25 -26.41 -3.82
CA ARG A 221 23.57 -27.57 -4.68
C ARG A 221 22.60 -28.74 -4.48
N ALA A 222 22.21 -29.01 -3.24
CA ALA A 222 21.34 -30.12 -2.89
C ALA A 222 19.85 -29.73 -2.86
N GLY A 223 19.50 -28.52 -3.34
CA GLY A 223 18.12 -28.03 -3.45
C GLY A 223 17.55 -27.38 -2.17
N PRO A 224 16.29 -26.90 -2.24
CA PRO A 224 15.69 -26.10 -1.17
C PRO A 224 15.46 -26.90 0.13
N PHE A 225 15.05 -28.13 0.06
CA PHE A 225 14.83 -28.97 1.24
C PHE A 225 16.14 -29.26 1.99
N ALA A 226 17.23 -29.53 1.24
CA ALA A 226 18.54 -29.73 1.83
C ALA A 226 19.10 -28.46 2.46
N LEU A 227 18.89 -27.29 1.84
CA LEU A 227 19.25 -26.00 2.42
C LEU A 227 18.62 -25.84 3.82
N TRP A 228 17.31 -26.00 3.92
CA TRP A 228 16.61 -25.83 5.18
C TRP A 228 16.95 -26.92 6.21
N ARG A 229 17.17 -28.15 5.76
CA ARG A 229 17.66 -29.22 6.62
C ARG A 229 19.02 -28.90 7.24
N ASP A 230 19.96 -28.45 6.41
CA ASP A 230 21.33 -28.14 6.88
C ASP A 230 21.34 -26.90 7.80
N LEU A 231 20.45 -25.95 7.61
CA LEU A 231 20.23 -24.83 8.53
C LEU A 231 19.64 -25.30 9.86
N LEU A 232 18.60 -26.15 9.83
CA LEU A 232 17.93 -26.67 11.02
C LEU A 232 18.82 -27.65 11.84
N ASP A 233 19.68 -28.40 11.15
CA ASP A 233 20.65 -29.30 11.77
C ASP A 233 21.88 -28.56 12.30
N GLY A 234 21.98 -27.24 12.10
CA GLY A 234 23.14 -26.45 12.53
C GLY A 234 24.41 -26.66 11.70
N ARG A 235 24.33 -27.40 10.58
CA ARG A 235 25.45 -27.59 9.65
C ARG A 235 25.88 -26.30 8.98
N LEU A 236 24.94 -25.35 8.84
CA LEU A 236 25.17 -24.00 8.34
C LEU A 236 24.97 -23.00 9.49
N THR A 237 26.05 -22.41 9.94
CA THR A 237 26.05 -21.36 11.00
C THR A 237 25.72 -19.98 10.46
N ARG A 238 25.69 -19.81 9.12
CA ARG A 238 25.30 -18.58 8.41
C ARG A 238 24.48 -18.94 7.18
N PHE A 239 23.56 -18.05 6.81
CA PHE A 239 22.83 -18.27 5.57
C PHE A 239 23.76 -18.14 4.36
N PRO A 240 23.77 -19.14 3.44
CA PRO A 240 24.67 -19.13 2.27
C PRO A 240 24.15 -18.18 1.20
N THR A 241 24.45 -16.88 1.30
CA THR A 241 23.95 -15.84 0.40
C THR A 241 24.27 -16.06 -1.09
N ARG A 242 25.28 -16.89 -1.40
CA ARG A 242 25.60 -17.30 -2.79
C ARG A 242 24.52 -18.19 -3.38
N SER A 243 23.68 -18.82 -2.56
CA SER A 243 22.58 -19.66 -3.01
C SER A 243 21.30 -18.88 -3.37
N LEU A 244 21.26 -17.58 -3.14
CA LEU A 244 20.13 -16.73 -3.50
C LEU A 244 19.99 -16.62 -5.03
N VAL A 245 18.75 -16.68 -5.52
CA VAL A 245 18.38 -16.53 -6.93
C VAL A 245 18.03 -15.07 -7.17
N SER A 246 18.63 -14.43 -8.16
CA SER A 246 18.31 -13.05 -8.52
C SER A 246 16.88 -12.96 -9.04
N THR A 247 16.18 -11.92 -8.66
CA THR A 247 14.88 -11.54 -9.27
C THR A 247 15.09 -10.80 -10.59
N GLY A 248 16.28 -10.26 -10.81
CA GLY A 248 16.55 -9.29 -11.88
C GLY A 248 16.14 -7.86 -11.52
N TRP A 249 15.56 -7.64 -10.34
CA TRP A 249 15.06 -6.33 -9.89
C TRP A 249 15.96 -5.70 -8.83
N THR A 250 15.97 -4.38 -8.83
CA THR A 250 16.43 -3.55 -7.73
C THR A 250 15.29 -3.31 -6.72
N LEU A 251 15.63 -2.76 -5.56
CA LEU A 251 14.62 -2.37 -4.57
C LEU A 251 13.63 -1.35 -5.14
N ARG A 252 14.10 -0.39 -5.93
CA ARG A 252 13.27 0.62 -6.60
C ARG A 252 12.22 -0.03 -7.50
N GLU A 253 12.65 -0.90 -8.42
CA GLU A 253 11.78 -1.55 -9.39
C GLU A 253 10.72 -2.45 -8.70
N ALA A 254 11.13 -3.20 -7.69
CA ALA A 254 10.20 -4.03 -6.92
C ALA A 254 9.16 -3.22 -6.14
N PHE A 255 9.57 -2.07 -5.60
CA PHE A 255 8.69 -1.15 -4.88
C PHE A 255 7.70 -0.48 -5.85
N GLU A 256 8.17 0.10 -6.94
CA GLU A 256 7.32 0.76 -7.94
C GLU A 256 6.29 -0.21 -8.52
N ALA A 257 6.69 -1.44 -8.85
CA ALA A 257 5.77 -2.47 -9.32
C ALA A 257 4.70 -2.82 -8.29
N ALA A 258 5.05 -2.89 -6.98
CA ALA A 258 4.08 -3.19 -5.93
C ALA A 258 3.10 -2.04 -5.69
N VAL A 259 3.52 -0.78 -5.82
CA VAL A 259 2.66 0.39 -5.70
C VAL A 259 1.70 0.47 -6.88
N LEU A 260 2.18 0.30 -8.11
CA LEU A 260 1.34 0.27 -9.31
C LEU A 260 0.28 -0.85 -9.26
N GLU A 261 0.65 -2.04 -8.75
CA GLU A 261 -0.29 -3.15 -8.53
C GLU A 261 -1.39 -2.78 -7.51
N ALA A 262 -1.07 -1.95 -6.53
CA ALA A 262 -2.03 -1.51 -5.52
C ALA A 262 -2.99 -0.43 -6.03
N GLU A 263 -2.57 0.37 -7.01
CA GLU A 263 -3.38 1.45 -7.61
C GLU A 263 -4.29 0.94 -8.76
N ALA A 264 -3.94 -0.18 -9.39
CA ALA A 264 -4.74 -0.81 -10.46
C ALA A 264 -6.00 -1.51 -9.93
#